data_9c3d676400c129cc0e30ff75945d5c92
#
_entry.id   9c3d676400c129cc0e30ff75945d5c92
#
_cell.length_a   1.000
_cell.length_b   1.000
_cell.length_c   1.000
_cell.angle_alpha   90.00
_cell.angle_beta   90.00
_cell.angle_gamma   90.00
#
_symmetry.space_group_name_H-M   'P 1'
#
loop_
_entity.id
_entity.type
_entity.pdbx_description
1 polymer ?
#
loop_
_entity_poly.entity_id
_entity_poly.type
_entity_poly.pdbx_seq_one_letter_code
_entity_poly.pdbx_strand_id
1 'polypeptide(L)'
;PNMPDIFAAYPDSVAMGSWGNFVSVVRSRKEHIAETSGRREFPWRVIMATDDDRTLLTNELIYKLASPQAPGDFSWVRPGKAAWEWWHDAMLPGASVPSGMNNRNTALYKHYIDFAAENNLEYLMIDAGWSDIFDLSKVNPQVDIKELMRYAKQKDVGVFLWCVAHTLVSDPDRYMRLLSEWGVAGLKVDFFDRDDQIAMQWYEELARKAAEYKLLLNYHGCSKPTGMQRLYPNIVNFEAVRGAECSKWDLTANPEHHLTFPFTRMLGGSVDYTPGALRNRSRQTFKPVDPGLPMAQGTRCHELAMFVVFDQYLAMLCDSPAEYRKYPDLLGFLAAVPVVFDQTKVLSARVGDYAVMAKRRGNEWFVGGMTDWTARSSEIDFSFLRPGVTYAAEIFRDGTDANLYADRYECERRTITSTDKLTLRMAAGGGFAIRLTPQH
;
A
#
# COMPACT_ATOMS: atom_id res chain seq x y z
N PRO A 1 -17.09 -0.03 -2.76
CA PRO A 1 -17.29 1.16 -3.56
C PRO A 1 -18.61 1.80 -3.15
N ASN A 2 -18.55 3.00 -2.60
CA ASN A 2 -19.76 3.71 -2.22
C ASN A 2 -20.48 4.15 -3.48
N MET A 3 -21.63 3.56 -3.74
CA MET A 3 -22.52 4.04 -4.77
C MET A 3 -22.98 5.46 -4.42
N PRO A 4 -23.22 6.36 -5.38
CA PRO A 4 -23.52 7.77 -5.13
C PRO A 4 -24.76 8.02 -4.27
N ASP A 5 -25.64 7.08 -4.20
CA ASP A 5 -26.92 7.08 -3.47
C ASP A 5 -26.83 6.33 -2.13
N ILE A 6 -25.65 5.80 -1.77
CA ILE A 6 -25.43 5.03 -0.54
C ILE A 6 -24.44 5.78 0.37
N PHE A 7 -24.61 7.08 0.54
CA PHE A 7 -24.00 7.72 1.70
C PHE A 7 -24.75 7.29 2.93
N ALA A 8 -23.99 6.86 3.95
CA ALA A 8 -24.60 6.50 5.21
C ALA A 8 -25.36 7.70 5.79
N ALA A 9 -26.57 7.47 6.24
CA ALA A 9 -27.39 8.51 6.88
C ALA A 9 -26.65 9.04 8.12
N TYR A 10 -26.93 10.31 8.46
CA TYR A 10 -26.33 11.00 9.59
C TYR A 10 -26.48 10.18 10.89
N PRO A 11 -25.44 10.02 11.70
CA PRO A 11 -25.54 9.26 12.93
C PRO A 11 -26.39 9.98 13.97
N ASP A 12 -27.35 9.27 14.56
CA ASP A 12 -28.15 9.76 15.66
C ASP A 12 -27.57 9.31 17.01
N SER A 13 -27.15 8.06 17.09
CA SER A 13 -26.42 7.55 18.25
C SER A 13 -25.28 6.63 17.84
N VAL A 14 -24.22 6.67 18.64
CA VAL A 14 -23.02 5.85 18.49
C VAL A 14 -22.68 5.15 19.80
N ALA A 15 -22.05 3.99 19.71
CA ALA A 15 -21.49 3.30 20.86
C ALA A 15 -20.23 2.53 20.43
N MET A 16 -19.40 2.18 21.40
CA MET A 16 -18.27 1.28 21.15
C MET A 16 -18.77 -0.12 20.83
N GLY A 17 -18.13 -0.78 19.90
CA GLY A 17 -18.48 -2.13 19.47
C GLY A 17 -17.48 -2.69 18.48
N SER A 18 -17.75 -3.88 17.95
CA SER A 18 -16.95 -4.70 17.02
C SER A 18 -15.42 -4.75 17.31
N TRP A 19 -14.71 -5.72 16.76
CA TRP A 19 -13.24 -5.85 16.85
C TRP A 19 -12.65 -5.56 18.24
N GLY A 20 -13.16 -6.19 19.31
CA GLY A 20 -12.67 -5.96 20.67
C GLY A 20 -13.19 -4.69 21.34
N ASN A 21 -14.29 -4.13 20.84
CA ASN A 21 -15.01 -2.97 21.41
C ASN A 21 -14.26 -1.64 21.33
N PHE A 22 -13.49 -1.44 20.27
CA PHE A 22 -12.72 -0.18 20.07
C PHE A 22 -13.12 0.61 18.81
N VAL A 23 -14.15 0.18 18.10
CA VAL A 23 -14.69 0.90 16.93
C VAL A 23 -15.93 1.71 17.34
N SER A 24 -16.01 2.97 16.91
CA SER A 24 -17.20 3.79 17.09
C SER A 24 -18.26 3.42 16.07
N VAL A 25 -19.17 2.52 16.44
CA VAL A 25 -20.25 2.03 15.57
C VAL A 25 -21.52 2.84 15.71
N VAL A 26 -22.20 3.10 14.59
CA VAL A 26 -23.51 3.79 14.59
C VAL A 26 -24.60 2.81 14.97
N ARG A 27 -25.37 3.16 16.01
CA ARG A 27 -26.49 2.32 16.53
C ARG A 27 -27.83 2.74 15.93
N SER A 28 -28.04 4.05 15.76
CA SER A 28 -29.19 4.59 15.05
C SER A 28 -28.81 5.71 14.11
N ARG A 29 -29.60 5.92 13.07
CA ARG A 29 -29.37 6.92 12.04
C ARG A 29 -30.60 7.79 11.86
N LYS A 30 -30.38 9.07 11.52
CA LYS A 30 -31.44 10.01 11.17
C LYS A 30 -31.93 9.73 9.73
N GLU A 31 -33.03 10.39 9.34
CA GLU A 31 -33.59 10.26 7.99
C GLU A 31 -32.86 11.08 6.91
N HIS A 32 -31.85 11.86 7.28
CA HIS A 32 -31.04 12.68 6.38
C HIS A 32 -29.57 12.24 6.39
N ILE A 33 -28.85 12.55 5.33
CA ILE A 33 -27.45 12.13 5.18
C ILE A 33 -26.45 13.18 5.72
N ALA A 34 -26.87 14.45 5.84
CA ALA A 34 -25.97 15.52 6.28
C ALA A 34 -26.73 16.64 6.98
N GLU A 35 -26.05 17.27 7.94
CA GLU A 35 -26.44 18.52 8.57
C GLU A 35 -25.51 19.61 8.05
N THR A 36 -26.08 20.74 7.59
CA THR A 36 -25.30 21.84 6.99
C THR A 36 -25.91 23.18 7.38
N SER A 37 -25.08 24.20 7.47
CA SER A 37 -25.50 25.58 7.71
C SER A 37 -25.56 26.36 6.38
N GLY A 38 -26.65 27.11 6.15
CA GLY A 38 -26.77 28.12 5.10
C GLY A 38 -26.36 27.68 3.69
N ARG A 39 -25.58 28.54 3.01
CA ARG A 39 -25.03 28.26 1.67
C ARG A 39 -23.92 27.23 1.75
N ARG A 40 -23.91 26.32 0.76
CA ARG A 40 -22.82 25.32 0.60
C ARG A 40 -22.55 25.04 -0.86
N GLU A 41 -21.34 24.60 -1.15
CA GLU A 41 -20.98 23.96 -2.41
C GLU A 41 -21.26 22.46 -2.32
N PHE A 42 -21.72 21.89 -3.42
CA PHE A 42 -21.91 20.45 -3.51
C PHE A 42 -20.66 19.78 -4.09
N PRO A 43 -20.32 18.56 -3.66
CA PRO A 43 -19.20 17.82 -4.22
C PRO A 43 -19.45 17.48 -5.70
N TRP A 44 -18.38 17.43 -6.47
CA TRP A 44 -18.41 16.89 -7.82
C TRP A 44 -18.81 15.43 -7.80
N ARG A 45 -19.65 15.03 -8.74
CA ARG A 45 -19.94 13.64 -9.08
C ARG A 45 -19.31 13.34 -10.42
N VAL A 46 -18.48 12.30 -10.46
CA VAL A 46 -17.70 11.95 -11.64
C VAL A 46 -18.23 10.65 -12.21
N ILE A 47 -18.59 10.66 -13.49
CA ILE A 47 -18.91 9.47 -14.28
C ILE A 47 -17.84 9.36 -15.34
N MET A 48 -17.13 8.24 -15.38
CA MET A 48 -16.11 7.94 -16.37
C MET A 48 -16.68 6.95 -17.39
N ALA A 49 -16.63 7.31 -18.65
CA ALA A 49 -17.00 6.44 -19.77
C ALA A 49 -15.86 6.44 -20.78
N THR A 50 -15.40 5.27 -21.17
CA THR A 50 -14.31 5.11 -22.13
C THR A 50 -14.50 3.81 -22.92
N ASP A 51 -13.98 3.77 -24.12
CA ASP A 51 -13.83 2.59 -24.98
C ASP A 51 -12.41 2.00 -24.94
N ASP A 52 -11.52 2.60 -24.14
CA ASP A 52 -10.13 2.16 -23.92
C ASP A 52 -9.82 2.03 -22.44
N ASP A 53 -9.78 0.80 -21.93
CA ASP A 53 -9.53 0.49 -20.52
C ASP A 53 -8.20 1.05 -19.99
N ARG A 54 -7.21 1.28 -20.87
CA ARG A 54 -5.92 1.85 -20.50
C ARG A 54 -6.06 3.24 -19.90
N THR A 55 -7.05 4.01 -20.31
CA THR A 55 -7.28 5.37 -19.81
C THR A 55 -7.74 5.41 -18.36
N LEU A 56 -8.30 4.31 -17.84
CA LEU A 56 -8.71 4.22 -16.45
C LEU A 56 -7.48 4.18 -15.51
N LEU A 57 -6.42 3.48 -15.90
CA LEU A 57 -5.21 3.32 -15.07
C LEU A 57 -4.36 4.60 -14.95
N THR A 58 -4.61 5.61 -15.77
CA THR A 58 -3.93 6.92 -15.72
C THR A 58 -4.89 8.06 -15.46
N ASN A 59 -6.08 7.76 -14.95
CA ASN A 59 -7.11 8.78 -14.72
C ASN A 59 -6.82 9.57 -13.45
N GLU A 60 -6.68 10.89 -13.60
CA GLU A 60 -6.39 11.84 -12.52
C GLU A 60 -7.56 12.81 -12.25
N LEU A 61 -8.76 12.53 -12.75
CA LEU A 61 -9.90 13.44 -12.61
C LEU A 61 -10.23 13.76 -11.16
N ILE A 62 -10.08 12.78 -10.26
CA ILE A 62 -10.32 12.98 -8.84
C ILE A 62 -9.42 14.08 -8.26
N TYR A 63 -8.15 14.09 -8.62
CA TYR A 63 -7.20 15.10 -8.19
C TYR A 63 -7.42 16.45 -8.90
N LYS A 64 -7.77 16.44 -10.20
CA LYS A 64 -8.04 17.67 -10.96
C LYS A 64 -9.26 18.42 -10.45
N LEU A 65 -10.27 17.71 -9.95
CA LEU A 65 -11.51 18.27 -9.40
C LEU A 65 -11.44 18.55 -7.90
N ALA A 66 -10.49 17.96 -7.19
CA ALA A 66 -10.32 18.19 -5.76
C ALA A 66 -9.85 19.62 -5.46
N SER A 67 -10.12 20.08 -4.26
CA SER A 67 -9.62 21.37 -3.75
C SER A 67 -8.10 21.48 -3.88
N PRO A 68 -7.57 22.66 -4.16
CA PRO A 68 -6.11 22.86 -4.19
C PRO A 68 -5.49 22.56 -2.83
N GLN A 69 -4.17 22.38 -2.82
CA GLN A 69 -3.41 22.16 -1.59
C GLN A 69 -3.73 23.22 -0.52
N ALA A 70 -3.96 22.76 0.70
CA ALA A 70 -4.12 23.64 1.86
C ALA A 70 -2.88 24.53 2.05
N PRO A 71 -3.05 25.75 2.58
CA PRO A 71 -1.90 26.59 2.92
C PRO A 71 -0.95 25.89 3.90
N GLY A 72 0.35 26.02 3.67
CA GLY A 72 1.38 25.42 4.53
C GLY A 72 2.54 24.83 3.72
N ASP A 73 3.58 24.46 4.45
CA ASP A 73 4.75 23.77 3.90
C ASP A 73 4.56 22.26 4.01
N PHE A 74 4.54 21.58 2.87
CA PHE A 74 4.50 20.13 2.77
C PHE A 74 5.79 19.53 2.16
N SER A 75 6.86 20.32 2.05
CA SER A 75 8.15 19.86 1.50
C SER A 75 8.80 18.73 2.31
N TRP A 76 8.36 18.55 3.56
CA TRP A 76 8.77 17.48 4.46
C TRP A 76 8.12 16.12 4.15
N VAL A 77 7.04 16.10 3.36
CA VAL A 77 6.34 14.87 2.97
C VAL A 77 7.24 14.02 2.09
N ARG A 78 7.54 12.81 2.53
CA ARG A 78 8.39 11.86 1.81
C ARG A 78 7.65 10.54 1.62
N PRO A 79 7.14 10.24 0.42
CA PRO A 79 6.69 8.90 0.06
C PRO A 79 7.83 7.90 0.13
N GLY A 80 7.53 6.64 0.44
CA GLY A 80 8.58 5.62 0.58
C GLY A 80 8.03 4.22 0.74
N LYS A 81 8.93 3.28 0.97
CA LYS A 81 8.62 1.88 1.26
C LYS A 81 8.83 1.58 2.73
N ALA A 82 8.06 0.63 3.26
CA ALA A 82 8.15 0.23 4.66
C ALA A 82 8.32 -1.29 4.81
N ALA A 83 9.18 -1.69 5.75
CA ALA A 83 9.07 -3.02 6.34
C ALA A 83 7.85 -3.05 7.26
N TRP A 84 7.18 -4.20 7.35
CA TRP A 84 5.97 -4.35 8.14
C TRP A 84 5.89 -5.75 8.75
N GLU A 85 5.53 -5.86 10.05
CA GLU A 85 5.63 -7.13 10.76
C GLU A 85 4.29 -7.88 10.91
N TRP A 86 3.17 -7.22 10.63
CA TRP A 86 1.86 -7.74 11.02
C TRP A 86 1.40 -8.92 10.16
N TRP A 87 1.58 -8.88 8.83
CA TRP A 87 1.07 -9.91 7.92
C TRP A 87 1.56 -11.32 8.27
N HIS A 88 2.82 -11.46 8.65
CA HIS A 88 3.45 -12.72 9.02
C HIS A 88 3.58 -12.90 10.54
N ASP A 89 2.68 -12.26 11.33
CA ASP A 89 2.60 -12.36 12.78
C ASP A 89 3.95 -12.09 13.49
N ALA A 90 4.74 -11.16 12.97
CA ALA A 90 6.08 -10.83 13.44
C ALA A 90 7.02 -12.05 13.55
N MET A 91 6.78 -13.11 12.80
CA MET A 91 7.58 -14.33 12.81
C MET A 91 8.82 -14.18 11.93
N LEU A 92 9.99 -14.48 12.52
CA LEU A 92 11.29 -14.44 11.83
C LEU A 92 11.97 -15.81 11.92
N PRO A 93 11.56 -16.82 11.14
CA PRO A 93 12.16 -18.14 11.17
C PRO A 93 13.67 -18.08 10.93
N GLY A 94 14.46 -18.63 11.86
CA GLY A 94 15.92 -18.66 11.77
C GLY A 94 16.64 -17.39 12.24
N ALA A 95 15.93 -16.34 12.67
CA ALA A 95 16.56 -15.17 13.27
C ALA A 95 17.02 -15.46 14.71
N SER A 96 18.06 -14.74 15.15
CA SER A 96 18.59 -14.85 16.51
C SER A 96 17.77 -14.08 17.56
N VAL A 97 16.79 -13.29 17.12
CA VAL A 97 15.91 -12.50 18.02
C VAL A 97 14.62 -13.27 18.31
N PRO A 98 14.07 -13.20 19.53
CA PRO A 98 12.73 -13.67 19.80
C PRO A 98 11.72 -12.99 18.89
N SER A 99 10.87 -13.78 18.24
CA SER A 99 9.94 -13.27 17.23
C SER A 99 8.53 -13.86 17.42
N GLY A 100 7.54 -13.35 16.68
CA GLY A 100 6.14 -13.69 16.83
C GLY A 100 5.36 -12.69 17.69
N MET A 101 4.02 -12.76 17.64
CA MET A 101 3.12 -11.78 18.25
C MET A 101 3.33 -11.53 19.74
N ASN A 102 3.76 -12.54 20.48
CA ASN A 102 4.05 -12.44 21.93
C ASN A 102 5.44 -11.83 22.23
N ASN A 103 6.26 -11.63 21.21
CA ASN A 103 7.63 -11.13 21.32
C ASN A 103 7.81 -9.76 20.65
N ARG A 104 6.76 -8.96 20.58
CA ARG A 104 6.84 -7.58 20.10
C ARG A 104 7.61 -6.72 21.11
N ASN A 105 8.89 -6.58 20.86
CA ASN A 105 9.83 -5.91 21.76
C ASN A 105 10.85 -5.07 21.00
N THR A 106 11.61 -4.27 21.72
CA THR A 106 12.63 -3.37 21.14
C THR A 106 13.64 -4.09 20.25
N ALA A 107 14.09 -5.29 20.62
CA ALA A 107 15.08 -6.03 19.84
C ALA A 107 14.50 -6.51 18.49
N LEU A 108 13.25 -6.96 18.49
CA LEU A 108 12.53 -7.34 17.28
C LEU A 108 12.44 -6.14 16.32
N TYR A 109 11.95 -5.00 16.79
CA TYR A 109 11.79 -3.82 15.94
C TYR A 109 13.12 -3.25 15.44
N LYS A 110 14.20 -3.34 16.24
CA LYS A 110 15.55 -3.00 15.75
C LYS A 110 15.99 -3.91 14.59
N HIS A 111 15.65 -5.19 14.63
CA HIS A 111 15.92 -6.11 13.51
C HIS A 111 15.22 -5.68 12.22
N TYR A 112 13.96 -5.19 12.31
CA TYR A 112 13.25 -4.64 11.15
C TYR A 112 13.83 -3.30 10.68
N ILE A 113 14.28 -2.45 11.60
CA ILE A 113 14.98 -1.19 11.26
C ILE A 113 16.28 -1.49 10.51
N ASP A 114 17.08 -2.46 10.98
CA ASP A 114 18.29 -2.87 10.29
C ASP A 114 17.99 -3.40 8.88
N PHE A 115 16.97 -4.24 8.73
CA PHE A 115 16.52 -4.73 7.43
C PHE A 115 16.08 -3.58 6.50
N ALA A 116 15.33 -2.63 7.01
CA ALA A 116 14.90 -1.46 6.24
C ALA A 116 16.11 -0.65 5.76
N ALA A 117 17.04 -0.33 6.65
CA ALA A 117 18.26 0.42 6.33
C ALA A 117 19.16 -0.32 5.31
N GLU A 118 19.36 -1.64 5.47
CA GLU A 118 20.15 -2.48 4.57
C GLU A 118 19.59 -2.51 3.14
N ASN A 119 18.27 -2.31 2.98
CA ASN A 119 17.56 -2.43 1.71
C ASN A 119 16.99 -1.10 1.19
N ASN A 120 17.44 0.03 1.72
CA ASN A 120 16.98 1.37 1.33
C ASN A 120 15.45 1.51 1.39
N LEU A 121 14.82 0.91 2.40
CA LEU A 121 13.44 1.18 2.73
C LEU A 121 13.40 2.39 3.67
N GLU A 122 12.57 3.35 3.35
CA GLU A 122 12.49 4.61 4.09
C GLU A 122 11.89 4.44 5.48
N TYR A 123 11.10 3.37 5.70
CA TYR A 123 10.29 3.25 6.90
C TYR A 123 10.25 1.84 7.48
N LEU A 124 9.94 1.81 8.79
CA LEU A 124 9.33 0.68 9.48
C LEU A 124 7.90 1.06 9.86
N MET A 125 6.92 0.22 9.51
CA MET A 125 5.56 0.30 10.05
C MET A 125 5.44 -0.68 11.22
N ILE A 126 5.18 -0.16 12.41
CA ILE A 126 4.86 -0.95 13.62
C ILE A 126 3.35 -0.96 13.79
N ASP A 127 2.78 -2.14 13.65
CA ASP A 127 1.34 -2.38 13.76
C ASP A 127 0.84 -2.49 15.21
N ALA A 128 -0.41 -2.84 15.43
CA ALA A 128 -1.06 -2.95 16.74
C ALA A 128 -0.22 -3.72 17.77
N GLY A 129 -0.21 -3.30 19.02
CA GLY A 129 0.47 -3.96 20.14
C GLY A 129 1.71 -3.25 20.70
N TRP A 130 2.12 -2.12 20.13
CA TRP A 130 3.17 -1.27 20.68
C TRP A 130 2.68 -0.40 21.85
N SER A 131 1.37 -0.13 21.94
CA SER A 131 0.73 0.65 23.00
C SER A 131 -0.64 0.09 23.37
N ASP A 132 -1.25 0.65 24.41
CA ASP A 132 -2.66 0.48 24.71
C ASP A 132 -3.53 1.09 23.60
N ILE A 133 -4.65 0.43 23.26
CA ILE A 133 -5.53 0.84 22.16
C ILE A 133 -6.26 2.17 22.48
N PHE A 134 -6.60 2.41 23.74
CA PHE A 134 -7.37 3.58 24.19
C PHE A 134 -6.50 4.72 24.74
N ASP A 135 -5.21 4.48 24.94
CA ASP A 135 -4.27 5.50 25.41
C ASP A 135 -2.87 5.29 24.84
N LEU A 136 -2.56 5.99 23.76
CA LEU A 136 -1.28 5.86 23.04
C LEU A 136 -0.06 6.26 23.87
N SER A 137 -0.25 6.94 25.02
CA SER A 137 0.84 7.25 25.95
C SER A 137 1.29 6.04 26.80
N LYS A 138 0.47 4.98 26.84
CA LYS A 138 0.78 3.74 27.57
C LYS A 138 1.47 2.75 26.63
N VAL A 139 2.76 2.89 26.49
CA VAL A 139 3.59 2.01 25.65
C VAL A 139 3.65 0.61 26.26
N ASN A 140 3.68 -0.41 25.39
CA ASN A 140 3.93 -1.81 25.78
C ASN A 140 5.24 -1.88 26.58
N PRO A 141 5.25 -2.47 27.78
CA PRO A 141 6.45 -2.55 28.62
C PRO A 141 7.67 -3.25 27.98
N GLN A 142 7.46 -4.05 26.95
CA GLN A 142 8.52 -4.70 26.19
C GLN A 142 9.18 -3.76 25.15
N VAL A 143 8.59 -2.58 24.90
CA VAL A 143 9.03 -1.63 23.87
C VAL A 143 9.60 -0.37 24.51
N ASP A 144 10.89 -0.17 24.42
CA ASP A 144 11.50 1.14 24.69
C ASP A 144 11.35 2.04 23.46
N ILE A 145 10.25 2.79 23.41
CA ILE A 145 9.92 3.61 22.26
C ILE A 145 10.96 4.71 22.02
N LYS A 146 11.54 5.29 23.06
CA LYS A 146 12.55 6.35 22.93
C LYS A 146 13.84 5.82 22.33
N GLU A 147 14.29 4.68 22.83
CA GLU A 147 15.47 4.00 22.30
C GLU A 147 15.23 3.56 20.86
N LEU A 148 14.04 3.08 20.54
CA LEU A 148 13.67 2.65 19.19
C LEU A 148 13.72 3.83 18.19
N MET A 149 13.12 4.98 18.55
CA MET A 149 13.14 6.17 17.70
C MET A 149 14.57 6.72 17.52
N ARG A 150 15.38 6.71 18.61
CA ARG A 150 16.78 7.09 18.53
C ARG A 150 17.57 6.18 17.58
N TYR A 151 17.35 4.85 17.66
CA TYR A 151 18.00 3.86 16.82
C TYR A 151 17.58 4.01 15.35
N ALA A 152 16.29 4.14 15.08
CA ALA A 152 15.75 4.35 13.73
C ALA A 152 16.35 5.61 13.07
N LYS A 153 16.42 6.72 13.82
CA LYS A 153 17.05 7.96 13.36
C LYS A 153 18.53 7.77 13.01
N GLN A 154 19.29 6.98 13.79
CA GLN A 154 20.70 6.69 13.48
C GLN A 154 20.88 5.88 12.19
N LYS A 155 19.85 5.12 11.81
CA LYS A 155 19.83 4.29 10.60
C LYS A 155 19.16 4.99 9.41
N ASP A 156 18.72 6.23 9.57
CA ASP A 156 17.95 7.01 8.58
C ASP A 156 16.65 6.30 8.16
N VAL A 157 15.99 5.63 9.11
CA VAL A 157 14.70 4.95 8.92
C VAL A 157 13.64 5.68 9.74
N GLY A 158 12.56 6.13 9.08
CA GLY A 158 11.39 6.67 9.75
C GLY A 158 10.53 5.55 10.35
N VAL A 159 9.77 5.86 11.40
CA VAL A 159 8.87 4.88 12.02
C VAL A 159 7.43 5.36 11.94
N PHE A 160 6.56 4.53 11.41
CA PHE A 160 5.12 4.67 11.51
C PHE A 160 4.60 3.84 12.67
N LEU A 161 3.58 4.37 13.36
CA LEU A 161 2.90 3.67 14.44
C LEU A 161 1.41 3.52 14.12
N TRP A 162 0.87 2.36 14.41
CA TRP A 162 -0.55 2.06 14.27
C TRP A 162 -1.37 2.64 15.43
N CYS A 163 -2.57 3.11 15.14
CA CYS A 163 -3.55 3.49 16.15
C CYS A 163 -4.98 3.35 15.61
N VAL A 164 -5.96 3.24 16.50
CA VAL A 164 -7.38 3.27 16.11
C VAL A 164 -7.87 4.70 15.95
N ALA A 165 -8.73 4.92 14.95
CA ALA A 165 -9.31 6.23 14.66
C ALA A 165 -10.03 6.82 15.88
N HIS A 166 -10.82 6.02 16.59
CA HIS A 166 -11.57 6.47 17.78
C HIS A 166 -10.67 7.11 18.85
N THR A 167 -9.53 6.48 19.15
CA THR A 167 -8.57 6.98 20.14
C THR A 167 -7.92 8.27 19.66
N LEU A 168 -7.49 8.30 18.40
CA LEU A 168 -6.81 9.49 17.87
C LEU A 168 -7.75 10.69 17.79
N VAL A 169 -9.02 10.53 17.37
CA VAL A 169 -10.01 11.63 17.30
C VAL A 169 -10.49 12.11 18.66
N SER A 170 -10.30 11.31 19.71
CA SER A 170 -10.70 11.72 21.08
C SER A 170 -9.87 12.89 21.63
N ASP A 171 -8.59 12.98 21.26
CA ASP A 171 -7.69 14.08 21.61
C ASP A 171 -6.50 14.13 20.60
N PRO A 172 -6.75 14.62 19.39
CA PRO A 172 -5.75 14.59 18.33
C PRO A 172 -4.52 15.46 18.63
N ASP A 173 -4.71 16.61 19.29
CA ASP A 173 -3.60 17.50 19.65
C ASP A 173 -2.66 16.87 20.67
N ARG A 174 -3.20 16.21 21.69
CA ARG A 174 -2.40 15.50 22.69
C ARG A 174 -1.56 14.40 22.07
N TYR A 175 -2.21 13.51 21.31
CA TYR A 175 -1.53 12.33 20.75
C TYR A 175 -0.55 12.69 19.65
N MET A 176 -0.91 13.58 18.72
CA MET A 176 -0.02 13.95 17.62
C MET A 176 1.20 14.74 18.12
N ARG A 177 1.03 15.61 19.14
CA ARG A 177 2.15 16.27 19.81
C ARG A 177 3.09 15.25 20.45
N LEU A 178 2.56 14.32 21.24
CA LEU A 178 3.34 13.28 21.91
C LEU A 178 4.16 12.46 20.92
N LEU A 179 3.53 12.02 19.83
CA LEU A 179 4.17 11.18 18.82
C LEU A 179 5.21 11.95 18.00
N SER A 180 4.93 13.21 17.68
CA SER A 180 5.89 14.11 17.04
C SER A 180 7.12 14.37 17.92
N GLU A 181 6.90 14.61 19.23
CA GLU A 181 8.00 14.76 20.19
C GLU A 181 8.88 13.51 20.32
N TRP A 182 8.31 12.33 20.14
CA TRP A 182 9.07 11.09 20.08
C TRP A 182 9.86 10.92 18.77
N GLY A 183 9.52 11.69 17.72
CA GLY A 183 10.15 11.59 16.40
C GLY A 183 9.52 10.57 15.48
N VAL A 184 8.25 10.23 15.70
CA VAL A 184 7.46 9.38 14.81
C VAL A 184 7.30 10.06 13.46
N ALA A 185 7.45 9.31 12.36
CA ALA A 185 7.34 9.83 11.00
C ALA A 185 5.89 9.89 10.50
N GLY A 186 5.04 8.99 10.98
CA GLY A 186 3.65 8.94 10.54
C GLY A 186 2.80 7.94 11.32
N LEU A 187 1.52 7.91 10.99
CA LEU A 187 0.53 7.07 11.63
C LEU A 187 -0.22 6.21 10.61
N LYS A 188 -0.42 4.94 10.93
CA LYS A 188 -1.45 4.09 10.34
C LYS A 188 -2.68 4.22 11.23
N VAL A 189 -3.69 4.94 10.76
CA VAL A 189 -4.93 5.20 11.51
C VAL A 189 -6.01 4.27 11.01
N ASP A 190 -6.45 3.36 11.85
CA ASP A 190 -7.27 2.21 11.47
C ASP A 190 -8.66 2.23 12.09
N PHE A 191 -9.57 1.40 11.55
CA PHE A 191 -10.91 1.17 12.09
C PHE A 191 -11.79 2.41 12.17
N PHE A 192 -11.89 3.17 11.07
CA PHE A 192 -12.96 4.15 10.92
C PHE A 192 -14.31 3.46 10.76
N ASP A 193 -14.39 2.43 9.92
CA ASP A 193 -15.55 1.57 9.63
C ASP A 193 -16.87 2.34 9.41
N ARG A 194 -16.75 3.61 9.00
CA ARG A 194 -17.84 4.55 8.80
C ARG A 194 -17.57 5.45 7.60
N ASP A 195 -18.64 5.88 6.94
CA ASP A 195 -18.64 6.79 5.81
C ASP A 195 -19.73 7.88 5.92
N ASP A 196 -20.28 8.08 7.12
CA ASP A 196 -21.19 9.19 7.42
C ASP A 196 -20.43 10.52 7.53
N GLN A 197 -21.17 11.62 7.55
CA GLN A 197 -20.59 12.97 7.59
C GLN A 197 -19.57 13.18 8.71
N ILE A 198 -19.82 12.64 9.90
CA ILE A 198 -18.93 12.82 11.06
C ILE A 198 -17.59 12.11 10.80
N ALA A 199 -17.61 10.88 10.30
CA ALA A 199 -16.40 10.15 9.95
C ALA A 199 -15.62 10.86 8.83
N MET A 200 -16.31 11.39 7.81
CA MET A 200 -15.65 12.16 6.74
C MET A 200 -14.97 13.43 7.25
N GLN A 201 -15.55 14.07 8.26
CA GLN A 201 -14.91 15.21 8.94
C GLN A 201 -13.67 14.80 9.73
N TRP A 202 -13.65 13.60 10.33
CA TRP A 202 -12.46 13.09 11.02
C TRP A 202 -11.26 12.94 10.08
N TYR A 203 -11.45 12.43 8.85
CA TYR A 203 -10.34 12.33 7.88
C TYR A 203 -9.68 13.67 7.62
N GLU A 204 -10.49 14.72 7.39
CA GLU A 204 -9.98 16.04 7.11
C GLU A 204 -9.32 16.68 8.35
N GLU A 205 -9.95 16.58 9.51
CA GLU A 205 -9.42 17.12 10.76
C GLU A 205 -8.08 16.47 11.13
N LEU A 206 -8.01 15.15 11.09
CA LEU A 206 -6.77 14.41 11.36
C LEU A 206 -5.67 14.77 10.37
N ALA A 207 -6.00 14.91 9.07
CA ALA A 207 -5.02 15.29 8.05
C ALA A 207 -4.44 16.69 8.32
N ARG A 208 -5.31 17.66 8.61
CA ARG A 208 -4.91 19.01 8.94
C ARG A 208 -4.03 19.05 10.20
N LYS A 209 -4.46 18.40 11.26
CA LYS A 209 -3.72 18.34 12.52
C LYS A 209 -2.37 17.62 12.37
N ALA A 210 -2.35 16.48 11.68
CA ALA A 210 -1.10 15.76 11.42
C ALA A 210 -0.10 16.60 10.62
N ALA A 211 -0.58 17.44 9.69
CA ALA A 211 0.29 18.38 8.98
C ALA A 211 0.95 19.41 9.90
N GLU A 212 0.24 19.92 10.92
CA GLU A 212 0.79 20.85 11.92
C GLU A 212 1.94 20.22 12.71
N TYR A 213 1.86 18.90 12.97
CA TYR A 213 2.89 18.12 13.69
C TYR A 213 3.87 17.40 12.77
N LYS A 214 3.79 17.61 11.45
CA LYS A 214 4.63 16.96 10.41
C LYS A 214 4.56 15.44 10.48
N LEU A 215 3.35 14.88 10.62
CA LEU A 215 3.10 13.45 10.60
C LEU A 215 2.45 13.03 9.28
N LEU A 216 2.97 11.99 8.67
CA LEU A 216 2.34 11.31 7.53
C LEU A 216 1.15 10.47 8.00
N LEU A 217 0.16 10.29 7.15
CA LEU A 217 -1.03 9.47 7.45
C LEU A 217 -1.26 8.39 6.40
N ASN A 218 -1.51 7.20 6.89
CA ASN A 218 -2.01 6.07 6.13
C ASN A 218 -3.33 5.61 6.76
N TYR A 219 -4.45 5.79 6.06
CA TYR A 219 -5.78 5.47 6.57
C TYR A 219 -6.18 4.03 6.22
N HIS A 220 -6.57 3.27 7.25
CA HIS A 220 -7.06 1.89 7.17
C HIS A 220 -8.48 1.75 7.75
N GLY A 221 -9.16 0.63 7.48
CA GLY A 221 -10.56 0.45 7.84
C GLY A 221 -11.40 1.66 7.40
N CYS A 222 -11.19 2.15 6.20
CA CYS A 222 -11.54 3.50 5.80
C CYS A 222 -12.40 3.55 4.53
N SER A 223 -13.03 4.71 4.29
CA SER A 223 -13.68 5.01 3.01
C SER A 223 -12.65 5.18 1.89
N LYS A 224 -13.07 4.97 0.64
CA LYS A 224 -12.22 5.29 -0.53
C LYS A 224 -11.85 6.78 -0.54
N PRO A 225 -10.66 7.15 -1.04
CA PRO A 225 -10.25 8.54 -1.14
C PRO A 225 -11.12 9.30 -2.14
N THR A 226 -11.21 10.62 -1.93
CA THR A 226 -12.02 11.54 -2.71
C THR A 226 -11.22 12.75 -3.20
N GLY A 227 -9.90 12.59 -3.38
CA GLY A 227 -8.99 13.67 -3.77
C GLY A 227 -8.40 14.46 -2.58
N MET A 228 -8.67 14.05 -1.35
CA MET A 228 -8.19 14.72 -0.13
C MET A 228 -6.64 14.77 -0.06
N GLN A 229 -5.95 13.84 -0.70
CA GLN A 229 -4.48 13.84 -0.79
C GLN A 229 -3.93 15.04 -1.56
N ARG A 230 -4.72 15.64 -2.46
CA ARG A 230 -4.33 16.92 -3.09
C ARG A 230 -4.44 18.09 -2.11
N LEU A 231 -5.47 18.08 -1.26
CA LEU A 231 -5.65 19.10 -0.22
C LEU A 231 -4.61 18.96 0.88
N TYR A 232 -4.37 17.73 1.34
CA TYR A 232 -3.43 17.38 2.40
C TYR A 232 -2.43 16.32 1.91
N PRO A 233 -1.28 16.72 1.31
CA PRO A 233 -0.28 15.80 0.77
C PRO A 233 0.37 14.87 1.80
N ASN A 234 0.22 15.14 3.09
CA ASN A 234 0.66 14.25 4.17
C ASN A 234 -0.19 12.97 4.30
N ILE A 235 -1.31 12.85 3.60
CA ILE A 235 -2.02 11.58 3.46
C ILE A 235 -1.36 10.78 2.34
N VAL A 236 -0.60 9.75 2.70
CA VAL A 236 0.11 8.92 1.72
C VAL A 236 -0.77 7.87 1.07
N ASN A 237 -1.62 7.18 1.83
CA ASN A 237 -2.55 6.19 1.29
C ASN A 237 -3.89 6.19 2.04
N PHE A 238 -4.87 5.60 1.36
CA PHE A 238 -6.09 5.03 1.95
C PHE A 238 -6.11 3.55 1.60
N GLU A 239 -6.38 2.67 2.54
CA GLU A 239 -6.58 1.25 2.24
C GLU A 239 -7.81 1.07 1.35
N ALA A 240 -8.99 1.16 1.91
CA ALA A 240 -10.30 1.00 1.27
C ALA A 240 -10.31 -0.06 0.15
N VAL A 241 -9.65 -1.18 0.37
CA VAL A 241 -9.50 -2.32 -0.53
C VAL A 241 -9.37 -3.59 0.30
N ARG A 242 -9.64 -4.72 -0.27
CA ARG A 242 -9.25 -6.00 0.34
C ARG A 242 -7.76 -6.20 0.09
N GLY A 243 -6.93 -5.80 1.07
CA GLY A 243 -5.48 -5.88 1.00
C GLY A 243 -4.93 -7.31 1.10
N ALA A 244 -3.62 -7.45 1.00
CA ALA A 244 -2.95 -8.75 1.12
C ALA A 244 -3.25 -9.46 2.46
N GLU A 245 -3.59 -8.71 3.51
CA GLU A 245 -3.98 -9.27 4.80
C GLU A 245 -5.17 -10.22 4.71
N CYS A 246 -6.11 -9.99 3.78
CA CYS A 246 -7.27 -10.85 3.60
C CYS A 246 -6.88 -12.28 3.20
N SER A 247 -5.68 -12.49 2.67
CA SER A 247 -5.14 -13.83 2.40
C SER A 247 -4.96 -14.70 3.67
N LYS A 248 -4.94 -14.07 4.85
CA LYS A 248 -4.89 -14.79 6.13
C LYS A 248 -6.22 -15.49 6.42
N TRP A 249 -7.35 -14.97 5.96
CA TRP A 249 -8.69 -15.37 6.37
C TRP A 249 -9.55 -15.99 5.28
N ASP A 250 -9.35 -15.53 4.02
CA ASP A 250 -10.24 -15.93 2.93
C ASP A 250 -9.53 -15.97 1.55
N LEU A 251 -10.32 -16.11 0.49
CA LEU A 251 -9.86 -16.27 -0.89
C LEU A 251 -10.00 -14.98 -1.71
N THR A 252 -10.36 -13.85 -1.13
CA THR A 252 -10.76 -12.64 -1.86
C THR A 252 -9.57 -11.80 -2.35
N ALA A 253 -8.43 -11.84 -1.66
CA ALA A 253 -7.17 -11.25 -2.13
C ALA A 253 -6.53 -12.17 -3.17
N ASN A 254 -6.93 -12.04 -4.42
CA ASN A 254 -6.58 -12.95 -5.51
C ASN A 254 -6.36 -12.19 -6.84
N PRO A 255 -5.78 -12.81 -7.88
CA PRO A 255 -5.50 -12.17 -9.16
C PRO A 255 -6.69 -11.49 -9.86
N GLU A 256 -7.92 -12.00 -9.73
CA GLU A 256 -9.11 -11.34 -10.28
C GLU A 256 -9.38 -10.00 -9.56
N HIS A 257 -9.24 -9.99 -8.24
CA HIS A 257 -9.34 -8.77 -7.44
C HIS A 257 -8.23 -7.77 -7.79
N HIS A 258 -6.98 -8.26 -7.94
CA HIS A 258 -5.82 -7.44 -8.28
C HIS A 258 -5.93 -6.73 -9.63
N LEU A 259 -6.78 -7.23 -10.53
CA LEU A 259 -7.05 -6.65 -11.84
C LEU A 259 -8.41 -5.96 -11.94
N THR A 260 -9.17 -5.93 -10.86
CA THR A 260 -10.43 -5.19 -10.78
C THR A 260 -10.25 -3.85 -10.08
N PHE A 261 -9.60 -3.83 -8.91
CA PHE A 261 -9.54 -2.60 -8.12
C PHE A 261 -8.67 -1.48 -8.72
N PRO A 262 -7.60 -1.74 -9.50
CA PRO A 262 -6.87 -0.65 -10.17
C PRO A 262 -7.73 0.16 -11.13
N PHE A 263 -8.69 -0.49 -11.80
CA PHE A 263 -9.61 0.17 -12.73
C PHE A 263 -10.86 0.73 -12.07
N THR A 264 -11.07 0.50 -10.80
CA THR A 264 -12.27 0.92 -10.05
C THR A 264 -11.90 1.73 -8.82
N ARG A 265 -11.39 1.10 -7.78
CA ARG A 265 -11.05 1.73 -6.50
C ARG A 265 -9.93 2.76 -6.64
N MET A 266 -8.87 2.47 -7.43
CA MET A 266 -7.76 3.40 -7.62
C MET A 266 -8.12 4.64 -8.43
N LEU A 267 -9.27 4.69 -9.10
CA LEU A 267 -9.81 5.94 -9.68
C LEU A 267 -10.03 7.03 -8.61
N GLY A 268 -10.18 6.64 -7.35
CA GLY A 268 -10.27 7.55 -6.21
C GLY A 268 -8.92 7.99 -5.64
N GLY A 269 -7.82 7.39 -6.05
CA GLY A 269 -6.46 7.70 -5.56
C GLY A 269 -5.69 6.47 -5.09
N SER A 270 -4.50 6.71 -4.51
CA SER A 270 -3.56 5.67 -4.06
C SER A 270 -4.19 4.66 -3.09
N VAL A 271 -3.61 3.48 -3.05
CA VAL A 271 -4.08 2.34 -2.26
C VAL A 271 -2.98 1.86 -1.32
N ASP A 272 -3.35 1.28 -0.19
CA ASP A 272 -2.45 0.45 0.62
C ASP A 272 -2.89 -1.01 0.52
N TYR A 273 -2.36 -1.71 -0.48
CA TYR A 273 -2.64 -3.14 -0.70
C TYR A 273 -1.70 -4.04 0.12
N THR A 274 -0.50 -3.56 0.46
CA THR A 274 0.56 -4.29 1.16
C THR A 274 1.10 -5.51 0.40
N PRO A 275 1.59 -5.36 -0.85
CA PRO A 275 2.09 -6.48 -1.66
C PRO A 275 3.46 -6.99 -1.22
N GLY A 276 4.00 -7.97 -1.95
CA GLY A 276 5.38 -8.44 -1.82
C GLY A 276 5.53 -9.79 -1.16
N ALA A 277 4.46 -10.56 -1.05
CA ALA A 277 4.53 -11.92 -0.53
C ALA A 277 5.42 -12.83 -1.41
N LEU A 278 6.32 -13.59 -0.79
CA LEU A 278 7.18 -14.56 -1.47
C LEU A 278 6.79 -16.02 -1.20
N ARG A 279 5.80 -16.27 -0.37
CA ARG A 279 5.14 -17.56 -0.17
C ARG A 279 3.89 -17.65 -1.04
N ASN A 280 4.07 -17.96 -2.31
CA ASN A 280 3.03 -17.91 -3.33
C ASN A 280 2.41 -19.29 -3.58
N ARG A 281 1.12 -19.29 -3.89
CA ARG A 281 0.35 -20.50 -4.19
C ARG A 281 -0.56 -20.31 -5.40
N SER A 282 -0.74 -21.40 -6.16
CA SER A 282 -1.72 -21.44 -7.22
C SER A 282 -3.14 -21.49 -6.63
N ARG A 283 -4.16 -21.22 -7.46
CA ARG A 283 -5.57 -21.28 -7.06
C ARG A 283 -5.96 -22.58 -6.35
N GLN A 284 -5.35 -23.70 -6.75
CA GLN A 284 -5.66 -25.04 -6.22
C GLN A 284 -4.96 -25.34 -4.89
N THR A 285 -3.81 -24.71 -4.64
CA THR A 285 -2.95 -25.04 -3.50
C THR A 285 -2.97 -24.00 -2.40
N PHE A 286 -3.58 -22.84 -2.66
CA PHE A 286 -3.73 -21.79 -1.66
C PHE A 286 -4.68 -22.21 -0.54
N LYS A 287 -4.31 -21.83 0.68
CA LYS A 287 -5.14 -21.94 1.88
C LYS A 287 -4.86 -20.76 2.79
N PRO A 288 -5.89 -20.12 3.36
CA PRO A 288 -5.71 -19.12 4.40
C PRO A 288 -4.95 -19.69 5.60
N VAL A 289 -4.08 -18.87 6.21
CA VAL A 289 -3.31 -19.22 7.41
C VAL A 289 -3.32 -18.03 8.37
N ASP A 290 -3.98 -18.21 9.53
CA ASP A 290 -4.03 -17.24 10.62
C ASP A 290 -4.27 -17.94 11.96
N PRO A 291 -3.42 -17.79 12.98
CA PRO A 291 -2.11 -17.11 12.93
C PRO A 291 -1.03 -17.94 12.23
N GLY A 292 0.06 -17.29 11.81
CA GLY A 292 1.24 -17.98 11.30
C GLY A 292 1.97 -17.29 10.15
N LEU A 293 2.45 -18.09 9.23
CA LEU A 293 3.12 -17.63 8.01
C LEU A 293 2.14 -17.73 6.83
N PRO A 294 1.43 -16.66 6.49
CA PRO A 294 0.43 -16.69 5.43
C PRO A 294 1.05 -16.87 4.05
N MET A 295 0.20 -17.08 3.08
CA MET A 295 0.55 -17.24 1.67
C MET A 295 -0.25 -16.23 0.84
N ALA A 296 0.26 -15.88 -0.35
CA ALA A 296 -0.48 -15.09 -1.33
C ALA A 296 -0.93 -15.95 -2.51
N GLN A 297 -2.04 -15.57 -3.12
CA GLN A 297 -2.56 -16.16 -4.35
C GLN A 297 -1.92 -15.51 -5.58
N GLY A 298 -1.50 -16.31 -6.55
CA GLY A 298 -0.77 -15.84 -7.73
C GLY A 298 0.74 -16.06 -7.59
N THR A 299 1.47 -15.68 -8.63
CA THR A 299 2.92 -15.94 -8.69
C THR A 299 3.75 -14.87 -8.00
N ARG A 300 5.03 -15.17 -7.72
CA ARG A 300 6.00 -14.16 -7.24
C ARG A 300 6.14 -12.97 -8.19
N CYS A 301 6.14 -13.24 -9.49
CA CYS A 301 6.25 -12.18 -10.48
C CYS A 301 5.01 -11.29 -10.54
N HIS A 302 3.82 -11.83 -10.21
CA HIS A 302 2.61 -11.05 -10.01
C HIS A 302 2.76 -10.08 -8.82
N GLU A 303 3.31 -10.55 -7.69
CA GLU A 303 3.60 -9.70 -6.52
C GLU A 303 4.61 -8.59 -6.83
N LEU A 304 5.69 -8.87 -7.58
CA LEU A 304 6.62 -7.83 -8.02
C LEU A 304 5.94 -6.79 -8.92
N ALA A 305 5.10 -7.25 -9.84
CA ALA A 305 4.40 -6.38 -10.77
C ALA A 305 3.45 -5.40 -10.06
N MET A 306 2.88 -5.77 -8.91
CA MET A 306 2.01 -4.88 -8.10
C MET A 306 2.73 -3.58 -7.70
N PHE A 307 4.04 -3.62 -7.43
CA PHE A 307 4.82 -2.41 -7.10
C PHE A 307 4.97 -1.44 -8.30
N VAL A 308 4.72 -1.91 -9.50
CA VAL A 308 4.69 -1.07 -10.70
C VAL A 308 3.27 -0.66 -11.06
N VAL A 309 2.32 -1.59 -10.97
CA VAL A 309 0.94 -1.36 -11.42
C VAL A 309 0.14 -0.52 -10.43
N PHE A 310 0.28 -0.77 -9.12
CA PHE A 310 -0.46 -0.04 -8.11
C PHE A 310 0.19 1.31 -7.78
N ASP A 311 -0.63 2.30 -7.48
CA ASP A 311 -0.18 3.58 -6.93
C ASP A 311 -0.24 3.52 -5.40
N GLN A 312 0.93 3.43 -4.77
CA GLN A 312 1.12 3.30 -3.33
C GLN A 312 2.25 4.24 -2.90
N TYR A 313 1.92 5.33 -2.22
CA TYR A 313 2.93 6.31 -1.79
C TYR A 313 3.61 5.95 -0.47
N LEU A 314 3.04 5.00 0.26
CA LEU A 314 3.70 4.21 1.30
C LEU A 314 3.50 2.74 0.93
N ALA A 315 4.47 2.12 0.28
CA ALA A 315 4.37 0.73 -0.14
C ALA A 315 4.98 -0.20 0.91
N MET A 316 4.13 -0.94 1.63
CA MET A 316 4.58 -1.90 2.63
C MET A 316 5.00 -3.20 1.97
N LEU A 317 6.14 -3.74 2.39
CA LEU A 317 6.60 -5.08 2.07
C LEU A 317 6.01 -6.04 3.11
N CYS A 318 5.05 -6.88 2.72
CA CYS A 318 4.27 -7.67 3.68
C CYS A 318 5.01 -8.89 4.24
N ASP A 319 5.99 -9.45 3.53
CA ASP A 319 6.71 -10.64 4.00
C ASP A 319 7.85 -10.32 4.99
N SER A 320 8.37 -11.35 5.63
CA SER A 320 9.38 -11.19 6.67
C SER A 320 10.77 -10.91 6.10
N PRO A 321 11.64 -10.17 6.82
CA PRO A 321 13.06 -10.06 6.50
C PRO A 321 13.73 -11.41 6.26
N ALA A 322 13.35 -12.43 7.03
CA ALA A 322 13.88 -13.79 6.88
C ALA A 322 13.50 -14.44 5.55
N GLU A 323 12.30 -14.16 5.03
CA GLU A 323 11.86 -14.68 3.73
C GLU A 323 12.52 -13.91 2.58
N TYR A 324 12.54 -12.58 2.63
CA TYR A 324 13.18 -11.74 1.61
C TYR A 324 14.65 -12.05 1.40
N ARG A 325 15.42 -12.30 2.47
CA ARG A 325 16.85 -12.61 2.39
C ARG A 325 17.15 -13.94 1.67
N LYS A 326 16.17 -14.83 1.48
CA LYS A 326 16.33 -16.05 0.67
C LYS A 326 16.39 -15.76 -0.83
N TYR A 327 15.87 -14.62 -1.25
CA TYR A 327 15.71 -14.24 -2.67
C TYR A 327 16.29 -12.83 -2.90
N PRO A 328 17.64 -12.70 -2.89
CA PRO A 328 18.30 -11.38 -2.94
C PRO A 328 18.06 -10.63 -4.26
N ASP A 329 17.78 -11.32 -5.36
CA ASP A 329 17.42 -10.75 -6.64
C ASP A 329 16.02 -10.10 -6.60
N LEU A 330 15.01 -10.79 -6.06
CA LEU A 330 13.67 -10.24 -5.86
C LEU A 330 13.70 -9.05 -4.87
N LEU A 331 14.41 -9.21 -3.77
CA LEU A 331 14.60 -8.13 -2.80
C LEU A 331 15.30 -6.92 -3.44
N GLY A 332 16.30 -7.15 -4.30
CA GLY A 332 16.96 -6.11 -5.07
C GLY A 332 16.02 -5.31 -5.97
N PHE A 333 15.06 -5.99 -6.62
CA PHE A 333 14.01 -5.32 -7.40
C PHE A 333 13.09 -4.50 -6.49
N LEU A 334 12.59 -5.08 -5.39
CA LEU A 334 11.71 -4.42 -4.42
C LEU A 334 12.38 -3.21 -3.76
N ALA A 335 13.68 -3.31 -3.49
CA ALA A 335 14.46 -2.19 -2.96
C ALA A 335 14.63 -1.07 -3.99
N ALA A 336 14.76 -1.39 -5.28
CA ALA A 336 15.03 -0.43 -6.35
C ALA A 336 13.76 0.28 -6.88
N VAL A 337 12.61 -0.42 -6.95
CA VAL A 337 11.39 0.17 -7.51
C VAL A 337 10.92 1.35 -6.64
N PRO A 338 10.72 2.55 -7.23
CA PRO A 338 10.26 3.70 -6.47
C PRO A 338 8.75 3.68 -6.25
N VAL A 339 8.25 4.47 -5.31
CA VAL A 339 6.81 4.66 -5.07
C VAL A 339 6.24 5.89 -5.79
N VAL A 340 7.11 6.77 -6.29
CA VAL A 340 6.73 7.97 -7.07
C VAL A 340 7.44 7.93 -8.41
N PHE A 341 6.68 8.09 -9.49
CA PHE A 341 7.18 8.03 -10.85
C PHE A 341 7.00 9.37 -11.57
N ASP A 342 7.93 9.68 -12.46
CA ASP A 342 7.90 10.92 -13.28
C ASP A 342 7.00 10.73 -14.52
N GLN A 343 6.83 9.49 -14.98
CA GLN A 343 6.04 9.16 -16.14
C GLN A 343 5.42 7.78 -16.02
N THR A 344 4.17 7.66 -16.45
CA THR A 344 3.43 6.39 -16.54
C THR A 344 2.95 6.16 -17.97
N LYS A 345 3.12 4.95 -18.47
CA LYS A 345 2.57 4.49 -19.75
C LYS A 345 1.85 3.16 -19.53
N VAL A 346 0.60 3.09 -19.95
CA VAL A 346 -0.13 1.83 -20.00
C VAL A 346 0.10 1.22 -21.38
N LEU A 347 0.84 0.12 -21.43
CA LEU A 347 1.20 -0.56 -22.68
C LEU A 347 0.03 -1.36 -23.21
N SER A 348 -0.62 -2.12 -22.33
CA SER A 348 -1.87 -2.83 -22.65
C SER A 348 -2.64 -3.11 -21.35
N ALA A 349 -3.98 -3.07 -21.43
CA ALA A 349 -4.82 -3.36 -20.27
C ALA A 349 -6.24 -3.74 -20.68
N ARG A 350 -6.87 -4.56 -19.85
CA ARG A 350 -8.29 -4.88 -19.90
C ARG A 350 -8.81 -5.10 -18.49
N VAL A 351 -9.90 -4.43 -18.14
CA VAL A 351 -10.53 -4.52 -16.81
C VAL A 351 -10.81 -5.97 -16.43
N GLY A 352 -10.32 -6.37 -15.27
CA GLY A 352 -10.52 -7.72 -14.74
C GLY A 352 -9.65 -8.81 -15.35
N ASP A 353 -8.98 -8.55 -16.48
CA ASP A 353 -8.25 -9.55 -17.24
C ASP A 353 -6.72 -9.42 -17.06
N TYR A 354 -6.16 -8.25 -17.40
CA TYR A 354 -4.71 -8.02 -17.33
C TYR A 354 -4.36 -6.53 -17.35
N ALA A 355 -3.16 -6.21 -16.89
CA ALA A 355 -2.55 -4.88 -17.01
C ALA A 355 -1.04 -5.00 -17.25
N VAL A 356 -0.52 -4.20 -18.19
CA VAL A 356 0.92 -4.05 -18.47
C VAL A 356 1.25 -2.57 -18.50
N MET A 357 2.10 -2.15 -17.59
CA MET A 357 2.47 -0.75 -17.41
C MET A 357 3.99 -0.57 -17.41
N ALA A 358 4.44 0.56 -17.94
CA ALA A 358 5.82 1.03 -17.84
C ALA A 358 5.84 2.37 -17.12
N LYS A 359 6.60 2.46 -16.03
CA LYS A 359 6.74 3.68 -15.22
C LYS A 359 8.21 4.08 -15.12
N ARG A 360 8.49 5.40 -15.17
CA ARG A 360 9.85 5.94 -15.16
C ARG A 360 10.12 6.78 -13.92
N ARG A 361 11.30 6.61 -13.36
CA ARG A 361 11.85 7.52 -12.37
C ARG A 361 13.28 7.92 -12.78
N GLY A 362 13.55 9.21 -12.92
CA GLY A 362 14.81 9.67 -13.45
C GLY A 362 15.07 9.08 -14.85
N ASN A 363 16.14 8.30 -14.98
CA ASN A 363 16.50 7.62 -16.23
C ASN A 363 16.16 6.12 -16.24
N GLU A 364 15.66 5.56 -15.13
CA GLU A 364 15.29 4.16 -15.03
C GLU A 364 13.81 3.94 -15.35
N TRP A 365 13.51 2.81 -15.98
CA TRP A 365 12.16 2.35 -16.23
C TRP A 365 11.87 1.07 -15.48
N PHE A 366 10.64 0.93 -15.03
CA PHE A 366 10.11 -0.27 -14.41
C PHE A 366 8.87 -0.70 -15.18
N VAL A 367 8.84 -1.96 -15.62
CA VAL A 367 7.67 -2.52 -16.32
C VAL A 367 7.08 -3.62 -15.46
N GLY A 368 5.76 -3.56 -15.26
CA GLY A 368 5.00 -4.59 -14.55
C GLY A 368 3.86 -5.11 -15.42
N GLY A 369 3.73 -6.43 -15.49
CA GLY A 369 2.63 -7.10 -16.16
C GLY A 369 1.96 -8.10 -15.25
N MET A 370 0.62 -8.09 -15.19
CA MET A 370 -0.21 -8.95 -14.35
C MET A 370 -1.36 -9.54 -15.17
N THR A 371 -1.75 -10.78 -14.85
CA THR A 371 -2.94 -11.44 -15.43
C THR A 371 -3.80 -12.08 -14.34
N ASP A 372 -5.11 -12.21 -14.60
CA ASP A 372 -6.04 -12.99 -13.78
C ASP A 372 -5.69 -14.50 -13.81
N TRP A 373 -6.62 -15.35 -13.46
CA TRP A 373 -6.41 -16.80 -13.52
C TRP A 373 -6.33 -17.38 -14.94
N THR A 374 -6.33 -16.54 -15.98
CA THR A 374 -6.10 -16.95 -17.37
C THR A 374 -4.65 -16.69 -17.75
N ALA A 375 -3.92 -17.72 -18.14
CA ALA A 375 -2.55 -17.57 -18.63
C ALA A 375 -2.55 -16.78 -19.96
N ARG A 376 -1.65 -15.79 -20.08
CA ARG A 376 -1.53 -14.91 -21.25
C ARG A 376 -0.08 -14.71 -21.66
N SER A 377 0.11 -14.28 -22.89
CA SER A 377 1.39 -13.73 -23.35
C SER A 377 1.19 -12.26 -23.72
N SER A 378 2.14 -11.42 -23.36
CA SER A 378 2.13 -10.00 -23.72
C SER A 378 3.40 -9.65 -24.50
N GLU A 379 3.25 -9.01 -25.65
CA GLU A 379 4.36 -8.38 -26.36
C GLU A 379 4.60 -6.99 -25.78
N ILE A 380 5.82 -6.71 -25.39
CA ILE A 380 6.29 -5.42 -24.91
C ILE A 380 7.11 -4.79 -26.04
N ASP A 381 6.60 -3.68 -26.58
CA ASP A 381 7.33 -2.84 -27.53
C ASP A 381 8.05 -1.75 -26.72
N PHE A 382 9.39 -1.77 -26.78
CA PHE A 382 10.23 -0.84 -26.03
C PHE A 382 10.41 0.53 -26.68
N SER A 383 9.61 0.87 -27.67
CA SER A 383 9.64 2.20 -28.33
C SER A 383 9.45 3.40 -27.41
N PHE A 384 9.01 3.16 -26.16
CA PHE A 384 8.96 4.20 -25.12
C PHE A 384 10.34 4.56 -24.54
N LEU A 385 11.37 3.76 -24.77
CA LEU A 385 12.74 4.05 -24.35
C LEU A 385 13.37 5.14 -25.23
N ARG A 386 14.38 5.81 -24.69
CA ARG A 386 15.10 6.85 -25.44
C ARG A 386 15.85 6.23 -26.62
N PRO A 387 15.63 6.70 -27.85
CA PRO A 387 16.36 6.23 -29.03
C PRO A 387 17.87 6.40 -28.88
N GLY A 388 18.62 5.39 -29.33
CA GLY A 388 20.09 5.38 -29.27
C GLY A 388 20.69 5.10 -27.90
N VAL A 389 19.86 4.85 -26.89
CA VAL A 389 20.33 4.45 -25.55
C VAL A 389 20.13 2.95 -25.35
N THR A 390 21.15 2.31 -24.84
CA THR A 390 21.14 0.91 -24.45
C THR A 390 20.80 0.78 -22.97
N TYR A 391 19.94 -0.15 -22.61
CA TYR A 391 19.53 -0.41 -21.23
C TYR A 391 19.93 -1.81 -20.78
N ALA A 392 20.51 -1.94 -19.59
CA ALA A 392 20.59 -3.21 -18.89
C ALA A 392 19.22 -3.54 -18.34
N ALA A 393 18.66 -4.67 -18.76
CA ALA A 393 17.36 -5.17 -18.32
C ALA A 393 17.54 -6.32 -17.35
N GLU A 394 16.93 -6.23 -16.18
CA GLU A 394 16.67 -7.34 -15.27
C GLU A 394 15.20 -7.73 -15.43
N ILE A 395 14.94 -8.95 -15.86
CA ILE A 395 13.61 -9.45 -16.24
C ILE A 395 13.25 -10.60 -15.31
N PHE A 396 12.26 -10.40 -14.49
CA PHE A 396 11.65 -11.42 -13.64
C PHE A 396 10.38 -11.91 -14.32
N ARG A 397 10.31 -13.20 -14.62
CA ARG A 397 9.16 -13.81 -15.28
C ARG A 397 8.75 -15.11 -14.62
N ASP A 398 7.49 -15.48 -14.80
CA ASP A 398 6.98 -16.75 -14.32
C ASP A 398 7.76 -17.94 -14.92
N GLY A 399 8.10 -18.92 -14.08
CA GLY A 399 8.66 -20.17 -14.51
C GLY A 399 7.71 -20.97 -15.41
N THR A 400 8.22 -21.90 -16.17
CA THR A 400 7.43 -22.72 -17.13
C THR A 400 6.32 -23.51 -16.44
N ASP A 401 6.53 -23.90 -15.19
CA ASP A 401 5.61 -24.67 -14.33
C ASP A 401 4.90 -23.83 -13.25
N ALA A 402 4.95 -22.48 -13.34
CA ALA A 402 4.37 -21.57 -12.35
C ALA A 402 2.83 -21.69 -12.21
N ASN A 403 2.13 -22.29 -13.19
CA ASN A 403 0.72 -22.65 -13.05
C ASN A 403 0.45 -23.62 -11.87
N LEU A 404 1.43 -24.47 -11.55
CA LEU A 404 1.37 -25.45 -10.46
C LEU A 404 2.13 -24.97 -9.23
N TYR A 405 3.31 -24.40 -9.45
CA TYR A 405 4.25 -23.97 -8.43
C TYR A 405 4.43 -22.45 -8.54
N ALA A 406 3.49 -21.69 -7.95
CA ALA A 406 3.39 -20.23 -8.09
C ALA A 406 4.62 -19.48 -7.56
N ASP A 407 5.47 -20.12 -6.79
CA ASP A 407 6.75 -19.62 -6.31
C ASP A 407 7.92 -19.80 -7.30
N ARG A 408 7.70 -20.43 -8.45
CA ARG A 408 8.71 -20.62 -9.51
C ARG A 408 8.79 -19.40 -10.42
N TYR A 409 9.99 -18.84 -10.53
CA TYR A 409 10.29 -17.71 -11.40
C TYR A 409 11.67 -17.89 -12.06
N GLU A 410 11.93 -17.12 -13.09
CA GLU A 410 13.21 -17.01 -13.76
C GLU A 410 13.65 -15.54 -13.74
N CYS A 411 14.94 -15.29 -13.52
CA CYS A 411 15.56 -13.97 -13.64
C CYS A 411 16.54 -13.99 -14.82
N GLU A 412 16.27 -13.15 -15.81
CA GLU A 412 17.12 -13.01 -17.01
C GLU A 412 17.73 -11.61 -17.02
N ARG A 413 19.01 -11.51 -17.41
CA ARG A 413 19.69 -10.24 -17.66
C ARG A 413 20.07 -10.14 -19.12
N ARG A 414 19.72 -9.04 -19.76
CA ARG A 414 20.03 -8.78 -21.17
C ARG A 414 20.08 -7.29 -21.46
N THR A 415 20.56 -6.95 -22.64
CA THR A 415 20.53 -5.59 -23.16
C THR A 415 19.26 -5.36 -23.97
N ILE A 416 18.63 -4.20 -23.79
CA ILE A 416 17.41 -3.77 -24.51
C ILE A 416 17.61 -2.34 -25.04
N THR A 417 17.06 -2.08 -26.21
CA THR A 417 17.01 -0.77 -26.88
C THR A 417 15.58 -0.39 -27.23
N SER A 418 15.35 0.82 -27.71
CA SER A 418 14.03 1.29 -28.14
C SER A 418 13.47 0.58 -29.37
N THR A 419 14.27 -0.21 -30.09
CA THR A 419 13.84 -0.98 -31.29
C THR A 419 13.47 -2.41 -30.97
N ASP A 420 13.71 -2.85 -29.75
CA ASP A 420 13.45 -4.24 -29.36
C ASP A 420 11.97 -4.48 -29.03
N LYS A 421 11.57 -5.73 -29.19
CA LYS A 421 10.30 -6.27 -28.73
C LYS A 421 10.56 -7.55 -27.95
N LEU A 422 9.76 -7.79 -26.93
CA LEU A 422 9.88 -8.95 -26.08
C LEU A 422 8.50 -9.53 -25.75
N THR A 423 8.29 -10.82 -26.03
CA THR A 423 7.08 -11.50 -25.62
C THR A 423 7.33 -12.23 -24.30
N LEU A 424 6.56 -11.92 -23.27
CA LEU A 424 6.59 -12.57 -21.97
C LEU A 424 5.30 -13.31 -21.71
N ARG A 425 5.44 -14.57 -21.26
CA ARG A 425 4.32 -15.39 -20.82
C ARG A 425 4.06 -15.12 -19.34
N MET A 426 2.79 -14.96 -19.00
CA MET A 426 2.26 -14.93 -17.63
C MET A 426 1.49 -16.23 -17.38
N ALA A 427 1.78 -16.92 -16.30
CA ALA A 427 1.04 -18.08 -15.84
C ALA A 427 -0.38 -17.68 -15.39
N ALA A 428 -1.24 -18.63 -15.06
CA ALA A 428 -2.52 -18.35 -14.41
C ALA A 428 -2.29 -17.68 -13.05
N GLY A 429 -2.84 -16.47 -12.87
CA GLY A 429 -2.53 -15.62 -11.71
C GLY A 429 -1.10 -15.12 -11.69
N GLY A 430 -0.48 -15.02 -12.85
CA GLY A 430 0.92 -14.73 -13.00
C GLY A 430 1.25 -13.30 -13.42
N GLY A 431 2.56 -13.09 -13.66
CA GLY A 431 3.05 -11.79 -14.02
C GLY A 431 4.51 -11.77 -14.46
N PHE A 432 5.00 -10.58 -14.66
CA PHE A 432 6.42 -10.28 -14.86
C PHE A 432 6.76 -8.88 -14.34
N ALA A 433 8.02 -8.68 -14.01
CA ALA A 433 8.57 -7.38 -13.68
C ALA A 433 9.90 -7.17 -14.40
N ILE A 434 10.16 -5.94 -14.87
CA ILE A 434 11.41 -5.58 -15.54
C ILE A 434 11.94 -4.29 -14.94
N ARG A 435 13.24 -4.25 -14.62
CA ARG A 435 13.98 -3.03 -14.35
C ARG A 435 14.90 -2.74 -15.55
N LEU A 436 14.88 -1.50 -16.03
CA LEU A 436 15.67 -1.03 -17.17
C LEU A 436 16.56 0.14 -16.71
N THR A 437 17.86 -0.10 -16.65
CA THR A 437 18.84 0.90 -16.25
C THR A 437 19.68 1.30 -17.47
N PRO A 438 19.77 2.60 -17.84
CA PRO A 438 20.54 3.00 -19.00
C PRO A 438 22.04 2.72 -18.79
N GLN A 439 22.69 2.22 -19.83
CA GLN A 439 24.13 2.03 -19.87
C GLN A 439 24.79 3.28 -20.50
N HIS A 440 25.86 3.71 -19.90
CA HIS A 440 26.66 4.87 -20.36
C HIS A 440 27.64 4.48 -21.44
#